data_6a8f0fc46aa038985f9292e93db75c6f
#
_entry.id   6a8f0fc46aa038985f9292e93db75c6f
#
_cell.length_a   1.000
_cell.length_b   1.000
_cell.length_c   1.000
_cell.angle_alpha   90.00
_cell.angle_beta   90.00
_cell.angle_gamma   90.00
#
_symmetry.space_group_name_H-M   'P 1'
#
loop_
_entity.id
_entity.type
_entity.pdbx_description
1 polymer ?
#
loop_
_entity_poly.entity_id
_entity_poly.type
_entity_poly.pdbx_seq_one_letter_code
_entity_poly.pdbx_strand_id
1 'polypeptide(L)'
;MCIRDRLNNNLKNIKIFDASWHMPNLKRNPKKEYLDKHIPGAFFFDIEEHSDKDSPFPHMLSNSDYWTRMLWSFGIKNTDHIVVYDFSDVYSSCRLWFSLKYFGHEKVSVLDGGLKKWLKEKKPIEKKIKKMEHIDSYQTNENTELVKNKKQIDENIIKKEFIVVDARSRGRFEGKEPEPRKDLKSGSIPNSICLPFK
;
A
#
# COMPACT_ATOMS: atom_id res chain seq x y z
N MET A 1 14.54 -20.97 0.56
CA MET A 1 15.12 -19.75 -0.07
C MET A 1 14.26 -18.56 0.29
N CYS A 2 14.85 -17.51 0.84
CA CYS A 2 14.13 -16.30 1.24
C CYS A 2 13.46 -15.64 0.01
N ILE A 3 12.31 -14.98 0.18
CA ILE A 3 11.63 -14.30 -0.94
C ILE A 3 12.54 -13.27 -1.63
N ARG A 4 13.45 -12.63 -0.89
CA ARG A 4 14.44 -11.70 -1.43
C ARG A 4 15.45 -12.37 -2.36
N ASP A 5 15.92 -13.57 -2.02
CA ASP A 5 16.87 -14.31 -2.86
C ASP A 5 16.18 -14.82 -4.13
N ARG A 6 14.93 -15.28 -3.98
CA ARG A 6 14.08 -15.68 -5.09
C ARG A 6 13.76 -14.48 -5.99
N LEU A 7 13.49 -13.31 -5.43
CA LEU A 7 13.27 -12.09 -6.19
C LEU A 7 14.54 -11.69 -6.97
N ASN A 8 15.71 -11.67 -6.30
CA ASN A 8 16.98 -11.34 -6.96
C ASN A 8 17.30 -12.26 -8.14
N ASN A 9 16.97 -13.55 -8.03
CA ASN A 9 17.23 -14.53 -9.09
C ASN A 9 16.18 -14.54 -10.21
N ASN A 10 15.00 -13.94 -10.00
CA ASN A 10 13.86 -14.00 -10.92
C ASN A 10 13.29 -12.62 -11.30
N LEU A 11 14.08 -11.56 -11.23
CA LEU A 11 13.64 -10.18 -11.52
C LEU A 11 12.93 -10.02 -12.87
N LYS A 12 13.27 -10.84 -13.87
CA LYS A 12 12.68 -10.76 -15.22
C LYS A 12 11.22 -11.22 -15.29
N ASN A 13 10.80 -12.10 -14.37
CA ASN A 13 9.49 -12.75 -14.39
C ASN A 13 8.52 -12.20 -13.32
N ILE A 14 8.91 -11.13 -12.65
CA ILE A 14 8.17 -10.55 -11.56
C ILE A 14 7.96 -9.06 -11.86
N LYS A 15 6.77 -8.55 -11.58
CA LYS A 15 6.48 -7.12 -11.61
C LYS A 15 6.75 -6.55 -10.22
N ILE A 16 7.60 -5.54 -10.13
CA ILE A 16 8.05 -4.99 -8.85
C ILE A 16 7.56 -3.56 -8.74
N PHE A 17 7.03 -3.18 -7.58
CA PHE A 17 6.62 -1.81 -7.30
C PHE A 17 7.29 -1.27 -6.05
N ASP A 18 7.86 -0.08 -6.18
CA ASP A 18 8.21 0.79 -5.07
C ASP A 18 6.97 1.61 -4.71
N ALA A 19 6.40 1.34 -3.55
CA ALA A 19 5.24 2.05 -3.02
C ALA A 19 5.62 2.91 -1.82
N SER A 20 6.82 3.48 -1.83
CA SER A 20 7.31 4.35 -0.76
C SER A 20 6.46 5.60 -0.64
N TRP A 21 6.08 5.91 0.59
CA TRP A 21 5.41 7.14 0.98
C TRP A 21 5.94 7.59 2.34
N HIS A 22 6.04 8.88 2.56
CA HIS A 22 6.56 9.44 3.80
C HIS A 22 5.57 10.40 4.44
N MET A 23 5.55 10.42 5.78
CA MET A 23 4.79 11.42 6.51
C MET A 23 5.27 12.84 6.13
N PRO A 24 4.36 13.80 5.91
CA PRO A 24 4.72 15.16 5.45
C PRO A 24 5.75 15.88 6.31
N ASN A 25 5.77 15.62 7.61
CA ASN A 25 6.70 16.21 8.57
C ASN A 25 8.17 15.77 8.35
N LEU A 26 8.41 14.66 7.65
CA LEU A 26 9.76 14.16 7.38
C LEU A 26 10.48 14.90 6.24
N LYS A 27 9.76 15.71 5.46
CA LYS A 27 10.31 16.47 4.30
C LYS A 27 11.11 15.59 3.32
N ARG A 28 10.78 14.30 3.22
CA ARG A 28 11.34 13.35 2.27
C ARG A 28 10.49 13.34 0.99
N ASN A 29 11.13 13.02 -0.15
CA ASN A 29 10.44 12.88 -1.43
C ASN A 29 10.63 11.45 -1.97
N PRO A 30 9.60 10.60 -1.90
CA PRO A 30 9.73 9.18 -2.26
C PRO A 30 10.05 8.99 -3.74
N LYS A 31 9.49 9.82 -4.64
CA LYS A 31 9.78 9.76 -6.08
C LYS A 31 11.25 10.11 -6.39
N LYS A 32 11.80 11.13 -5.72
CA LYS A 32 13.21 11.49 -5.86
C LYS A 32 14.11 10.37 -5.34
N GLU A 33 13.76 9.75 -4.23
CA GLU A 33 14.52 8.63 -3.66
C GLU A 33 14.50 7.41 -4.57
N TYR A 34 13.34 7.11 -5.18
CA TYR A 34 13.21 6.07 -6.21
C TYR A 34 14.11 6.36 -7.42
N LEU A 35 14.13 7.60 -7.94
CA LEU A 35 14.98 7.99 -9.06
C LEU A 35 16.49 7.91 -8.73
N ASP A 36 16.84 8.07 -7.45
CA ASP A 36 18.23 7.94 -7.02
C ASP A 36 18.65 6.47 -6.87
N LYS A 37 17.77 5.62 -6.32
CA LYS A 37 18.05 4.19 -6.14
C LYS A 37 16.76 3.38 -5.91
N HIS A 38 16.61 2.30 -6.64
CA HIS A 38 15.50 1.35 -6.48
C HIS A 38 15.94 -0.07 -6.84
N ILE A 39 15.10 -1.05 -6.55
CA ILE A 39 15.32 -2.45 -6.94
C ILE A 39 15.20 -2.54 -8.47
N PRO A 40 16.16 -3.21 -9.17
CA PRO A 40 16.16 -3.29 -10.62
C PRO A 40 14.82 -3.73 -11.22
N GLY A 41 14.35 -3.00 -12.22
CA GLY A 41 13.08 -3.25 -12.88
C GLY A 41 11.82 -2.86 -12.12
N ALA A 42 11.93 -2.18 -10.98
CA ALA A 42 10.78 -1.71 -10.25
C ALA A 42 10.09 -0.51 -10.95
N PHE A 43 8.76 -0.44 -10.81
CA PHE A 43 7.97 0.74 -11.10
C PHE A 43 7.78 1.55 -9.81
N PHE A 44 7.57 2.85 -9.94
CA PHE A 44 7.16 3.69 -8.82
C PHE A 44 5.63 3.81 -8.77
N PHE A 45 5.05 3.52 -7.61
CA PHE A 45 3.63 3.73 -7.35
C PHE A 45 3.44 4.91 -6.41
N ASP A 46 2.85 5.98 -6.92
CA ASP A 46 2.54 7.17 -6.14
C ASP A 46 1.13 7.05 -5.54
N ILE A 47 1.05 6.82 -4.23
CA ILE A 47 -0.24 6.70 -3.54
C ILE A 47 -1.06 7.99 -3.63
N GLU A 48 -0.40 9.16 -3.66
CA GLU A 48 -1.09 10.43 -3.80
C GLU A 48 -1.72 10.53 -5.20
N GLU A 49 -1.00 10.14 -6.25
CA GLU A 49 -1.50 10.16 -7.63
C GLU A 49 -2.66 9.17 -7.84
N HIS A 50 -2.55 7.97 -7.27
CA HIS A 50 -3.46 6.85 -7.53
C HIS A 50 -4.60 6.70 -6.52
N SER A 51 -4.79 7.68 -5.65
CA SER A 51 -5.94 7.76 -4.75
C SER A 51 -7.11 8.50 -5.39
N ASP A 52 -8.32 8.27 -4.86
CA ASP A 52 -9.53 8.98 -5.25
C ASP A 52 -9.38 10.48 -4.99
N LYS A 53 -9.44 11.28 -6.06
CA LYS A 53 -9.28 12.74 -6.02
C LYS A 53 -10.56 13.49 -5.63
N ASP A 54 -11.70 12.85 -5.78
CA ASP A 54 -13.00 13.44 -5.48
C ASP A 54 -13.36 13.24 -3.99
N SER A 55 -12.61 12.39 -3.29
CA SER A 55 -12.82 12.17 -1.87
C SER A 55 -12.29 13.32 -1.01
N PRO A 56 -13.05 13.78 0.00
CA PRO A 56 -12.56 14.73 0.99
C PRO A 56 -11.50 14.13 1.93
N PHE A 57 -11.30 12.81 1.90
CA PHE A 57 -10.33 12.11 2.72
C PHE A 57 -9.12 11.67 1.87
N PRO A 58 -7.90 11.78 2.41
CA PRO A 58 -6.70 11.37 1.69
C PRO A 58 -6.63 9.85 1.55
N HIS A 59 -5.97 9.40 0.47
CA HIS A 59 -5.61 8.01 0.21
C HIS A 59 -6.82 7.05 0.13
N MET A 60 -8.00 7.56 -0.25
CA MET A 60 -9.15 6.70 -0.51
C MET A 60 -8.95 5.89 -1.79
N LEU A 61 -9.57 4.72 -1.86
CA LEU A 61 -9.51 3.88 -3.05
C LEU A 61 -10.25 4.56 -4.20
N SER A 62 -9.60 4.67 -5.35
CA SER A 62 -10.25 5.06 -6.61
C SER A 62 -11.15 3.92 -7.11
N ASN A 63 -11.91 4.18 -8.18
CA ASN A 63 -12.82 3.19 -8.76
C ASN A 63 -12.10 2.13 -9.62
N SER A 64 -12.80 1.03 -9.92
CA SER A 64 -12.31 -0.09 -10.74
C SER A 64 -11.79 0.32 -12.10
N ASP A 65 -12.47 1.25 -12.79
CA ASP A 65 -12.07 1.69 -14.13
C ASP A 65 -10.71 2.40 -14.10
N TYR A 66 -10.50 3.24 -13.09
CA TYR A 66 -9.21 3.89 -12.89
C TYR A 66 -8.11 2.85 -12.65
N TRP A 67 -8.33 1.89 -11.74
CA TRP A 67 -7.36 0.84 -11.42
C TRP A 67 -7.06 -0.05 -12.62
N THR A 68 -8.07 -0.43 -13.39
CA THR A 68 -7.90 -1.17 -14.63
C THR A 68 -6.96 -0.43 -15.59
N ARG A 69 -7.25 0.84 -15.91
CA ARG A 69 -6.41 1.64 -16.82
C ARG A 69 -5.01 1.89 -16.27
N MET A 70 -4.88 2.12 -14.98
CA MET A 70 -3.59 2.28 -14.32
C MET A 70 -2.74 1.01 -14.45
N LEU A 71 -3.29 -0.17 -14.19
CA LEU A 71 -2.57 -1.44 -14.32
C LEU A 71 -2.23 -1.75 -15.79
N TRP A 72 -3.07 -1.38 -16.75
CA TRP A 72 -2.74 -1.43 -18.18
C TRP A 72 -1.51 -0.58 -18.50
N SER A 73 -1.44 0.64 -17.97
CA SER A 73 -0.30 1.53 -18.23
C SER A 73 1.02 0.97 -17.69
N PHE A 74 0.99 0.17 -16.63
CA PHE A 74 2.16 -0.54 -16.11
C PHE A 74 2.42 -1.89 -16.81
N GLY A 75 1.60 -2.27 -17.78
CA GLY A 75 1.73 -3.55 -18.49
C GLY A 75 1.54 -4.76 -17.58
N ILE A 76 0.56 -4.68 -16.67
CA ILE A 76 0.24 -5.74 -15.73
C ILE A 76 -0.85 -6.64 -16.31
N LYS A 77 -0.68 -7.95 -16.13
CA LYS A 77 -1.67 -8.97 -16.43
C LYS A 77 -2.20 -9.58 -15.13
N ASN A 78 -3.45 -10.08 -15.13
CA ASN A 78 -4.02 -10.75 -13.95
C ASN A 78 -3.20 -11.96 -13.47
N THR A 79 -2.39 -12.55 -14.36
CA THR A 79 -1.54 -13.72 -14.05
C THR A 79 -0.17 -13.35 -13.48
N ASP A 80 0.25 -12.09 -13.56
CA ASP A 80 1.57 -11.66 -13.10
C ASP A 80 1.71 -11.84 -11.58
N HIS A 81 2.94 -12.11 -11.13
CA HIS A 81 3.25 -12.01 -9.71
C HIS A 81 3.82 -10.61 -9.44
N ILE A 82 3.10 -9.86 -8.61
CA ILE A 82 3.53 -8.53 -8.18
C ILE A 82 4.24 -8.65 -6.83
N VAL A 83 5.41 -8.02 -6.72
CA VAL A 83 6.10 -7.82 -5.45
C VAL A 83 6.14 -6.33 -5.14
N VAL A 84 5.60 -5.95 -4.01
CA VAL A 84 5.61 -4.56 -3.54
C VAL A 84 6.62 -4.38 -2.43
N TYR A 85 7.29 -3.24 -2.41
CA TYR A 85 8.19 -2.87 -1.34
C TYR A 85 8.10 -1.36 -1.05
N ASP A 86 8.72 -0.93 0.03
CA ASP A 86 8.89 0.47 0.35
C ASP A 86 10.25 0.77 1.01
N PHE A 87 10.51 2.07 1.15
CA PHE A 87 11.62 2.63 1.93
C PHE A 87 11.09 3.60 3.00
N SER A 88 9.89 3.34 3.51
CA SER A 88 9.19 4.18 4.46
C SER A 88 9.16 3.56 5.86
N ASP A 89 8.96 4.40 6.87
CA ASP A 89 8.81 3.94 8.26
C ASP A 89 7.34 3.63 8.62
N VAL A 90 6.42 3.78 7.65
CA VAL A 90 4.98 3.54 7.85
C VAL A 90 4.45 2.33 7.08
N TYR A 91 5.35 1.50 6.54
CA TYR A 91 5.00 0.28 5.79
C TYR A 91 3.99 0.54 4.66
N SER A 92 4.24 1.59 3.87
CA SER A 92 3.32 2.04 2.81
C SER A 92 3.10 1.01 1.70
N SER A 93 4.03 0.07 1.51
CA SER A 93 3.85 -1.08 0.62
C SER A 93 2.62 -1.93 0.96
N CYS A 94 2.25 -2.03 2.24
CA CYS A 94 1.05 -2.74 2.67
C CYS A 94 -0.23 -2.11 2.10
N ARG A 95 -0.23 -0.78 1.86
CA ARG A 95 -1.38 -0.12 1.24
C ARG A 95 -1.55 -0.53 -0.22
N LEU A 96 -0.48 -0.56 -1.01
CA LEU A 96 -0.55 -1.03 -2.40
C LEU A 96 -0.92 -2.52 -2.46
N TRP A 97 -0.33 -3.35 -1.60
CA TRP A 97 -0.69 -4.76 -1.48
C TRP A 97 -2.19 -4.95 -1.22
N PHE A 98 -2.74 -4.21 -0.25
CA PHE A 98 -4.17 -4.25 0.07
C PHE A 98 -5.03 -3.79 -1.11
N SER A 99 -4.66 -2.69 -1.75
CA SER A 99 -5.39 -2.17 -2.92
C SER A 99 -5.42 -3.19 -4.07
N LEU A 100 -4.30 -3.83 -4.37
CA LEU A 100 -4.23 -4.90 -5.37
C LEU A 100 -5.15 -6.06 -5.01
N LYS A 101 -5.16 -6.49 -3.74
CA LYS A 101 -6.09 -7.54 -3.25
C LYS A 101 -7.55 -7.11 -3.37
N TYR A 102 -7.87 -5.88 -3.02
CA TYR A 102 -9.22 -5.34 -3.15
C TYR A 102 -9.71 -5.36 -4.60
N PHE A 103 -8.84 -5.01 -5.56
CA PHE A 103 -9.15 -5.04 -6.99
C PHE A 103 -8.94 -6.40 -7.66
N GLY A 104 -8.83 -7.47 -6.87
CA GLY A 104 -8.85 -8.86 -7.36
C GLY A 104 -7.51 -9.40 -7.85
N HIS A 105 -6.37 -8.72 -7.56
CA HIS A 105 -5.05 -9.26 -7.91
C HIS A 105 -4.54 -10.26 -6.87
N GLU A 106 -4.63 -11.55 -7.20
CA GLU A 106 -4.34 -12.63 -6.26
C GLU A 106 -2.83 -12.80 -5.95
N LYS A 107 -1.98 -12.70 -6.98
CA LYS A 107 -0.56 -12.99 -6.88
C LYS A 107 0.26 -11.77 -6.48
N VAL A 108 0.05 -11.27 -5.27
CA VAL A 108 0.80 -10.14 -4.73
C VAL A 108 1.48 -10.48 -3.40
N SER A 109 2.72 -10.02 -3.23
CA SER A 109 3.52 -10.23 -2.03
C SER A 109 4.21 -8.94 -1.60
N VAL A 110 4.41 -8.77 -0.29
CA VAL A 110 5.24 -7.69 0.27
C VAL A 110 6.66 -8.20 0.47
N LEU A 111 7.65 -7.41 0.07
CA LEU A 111 9.06 -7.73 0.26
C LEU A 111 9.46 -7.45 1.72
N ASP A 112 9.72 -8.51 2.49
CA ASP A 112 10.14 -8.39 3.88
C ASP A 112 11.41 -7.53 4.03
N GLY A 113 11.32 -6.51 4.89
CA GLY A 113 12.37 -5.53 5.15
C GLY A 113 12.57 -4.49 4.07
N GLY A 114 11.78 -4.50 2.98
CA GLY A 114 11.75 -3.49 1.94
C GLY A 114 13.12 -3.14 1.34
N LEU A 115 13.25 -1.90 0.84
CA LEU A 115 14.52 -1.42 0.27
C LEU A 115 15.62 -1.31 1.34
N LYS A 116 15.28 -1.02 2.60
CA LYS A 116 16.26 -0.89 3.68
C LYS A 116 17.08 -2.17 3.88
N LYS A 117 16.39 -3.32 3.94
CA LYS A 117 17.05 -4.63 4.11
C LYS A 117 17.75 -5.07 2.83
N TRP A 118 17.18 -4.78 1.65
CA TRP A 118 17.81 -5.01 0.35
C TRP A 118 19.18 -4.35 0.24
N LEU A 119 19.29 -3.06 0.62
CA LEU A 119 20.55 -2.31 0.64
C LEU A 119 21.53 -2.85 1.67
N LYS A 120 21.06 -3.21 2.88
CA LYS A 120 21.92 -3.82 3.92
C LYS A 120 22.56 -5.13 3.45
N GLU A 121 21.84 -5.91 2.65
CA GLU A 121 22.31 -7.15 2.04
C GLU A 121 23.15 -6.93 0.76
N LYS A 122 23.47 -5.66 0.43
CA LYS A 122 24.28 -5.27 -0.75
C LYS A 122 23.76 -5.85 -2.06
N LYS A 123 22.43 -5.98 -2.21
CA LYS A 123 21.80 -6.47 -3.44
C LYS A 123 21.77 -5.37 -4.50
N PRO A 124 21.64 -5.74 -5.79
CA PRO A 124 21.68 -4.79 -6.91
C PRO A 124 20.64 -3.68 -6.79
N ILE A 125 21.03 -2.48 -7.22
CA ILE A 125 20.15 -1.32 -7.36
C ILE A 125 20.31 -0.71 -8.75
N GLU A 126 19.32 0.03 -9.20
CA GLU A 126 19.41 0.84 -10.42
C GLU A 126 18.80 2.23 -10.23
N LYS A 127 19.09 3.11 -11.22
CA LYS A 127 18.51 4.47 -11.35
C LYS A 127 17.70 4.61 -12.63
N LYS A 128 17.71 3.57 -13.48
CA LYS A 128 17.03 3.59 -14.77
C LYS A 128 15.55 3.39 -14.59
N ILE A 129 14.76 4.36 -15.00
CA ILE A 129 13.30 4.25 -15.01
C ILE A 129 12.90 3.17 -16.02
N LYS A 130 12.14 2.19 -15.54
CA LYS A 130 11.57 1.17 -16.40
C LYS A 130 10.53 1.81 -17.32
N LYS A 131 10.67 1.54 -18.63
CA LYS A 131 9.66 1.96 -19.61
C LYS A 131 8.37 1.18 -19.35
N MET A 132 7.27 1.88 -19.26
CA MET A 132 5.95 1.27 -19.18
C MET A 132 5.56 0.70 -20.55
N GLU A 133 5.00 -0.50 -20.55
CA GLU A 133 4.45 -1.15 -21.73
C GLU A 133 2.94 -1.24 -21.52
N HIS A 134 2.18 -0.50 -22.30
CA HIS A 134 0.71 -0.54 -22.21
C HIS A 134 0.19 -1.92 -22.67
N ILE A 135 -0.64 -2.55 -21.83
CA ILE A 135 -1.31 -3.82 -22.15
C ILE A 135 -2.74 -3.72 -21.61
N ASP A 136 -3.74 -3.77 -22.51
CA ASP A 136 -5.17 -3.63 -22.21
C ASP A 136 -5.88 -4.96 -21.89
N SER A 137 -5.21 -5.85 -21.16
CA SER A 137 -5.74 -7.17 -20.83
C SER A 137 -6.08 -7.42 -19.36
N TYR A 138 -5.80 -6.44 -18.48
CA TYR A 138 -6.12 -6.55 -17.06
C TYR A 138 -7.60 -6.26 -16.81
N GLN A 139 -8.22 -7.05 -15.95
CA GLN A 139 -9.57 -6.80 -15.45
C GLN A 139 -9.57 -6.77 -13.92
N THR A 140 -10.11 -5.72 -13.35
CA THR A 140 -10.34 -5.62 -11.91
C THR A 140 -11.60 -6.40 -11.52
N ASN A 141 -11.58 -6.96 -10.32
CA ASN A 141 -12.72 -7.59 -9.68
C ASN A 141 -12.75 -7.17 -8.21
N GLU A 142 -13.58 -6.20 -7.87
CA GLU A 142 -13.62 -5.65 -6.51
C GLU A 142 -14.08 -6.66 -5.47
N ASN A 143 -13.26 -6.89 -4.46
CA ASN A 143 -13.64 -7.64 -3.28
C ASN A 143 -14.15 -6.67 -2.20
N THR A 144 -15.42 -6.30 -2.30
CA THR A 144 -16.07 -5.35 -1.39
C THR A 144 -16.15 -5.82 0.06
N GLU A 145 -15.99 -7.13 0.31
CA GLU A 145 -15.95 -7.67 1.67
C GLU A 145 -14.72 -7.22 2.47
N LEU A 146 -13.65 -6.83 1.78
CA LEU A 146 -12.42 -6.33 2.42
C LEU A 146 -12.55 -4.91 2.97
N VAL A 147 -13.62 -4.18 2.62
CA VAL A 147 -13.84 -2.80 3.06
C VAL A 147 -15.19 -2.69 3.76
N LYS A 148 -15.20 -2.10 4.95
CA LYS A 148 -16.41 -1.78 5.69
C LYS A 148 -16.64 -0.27 5.70
N ASN A 149 -17.84 0.15 5.33
CA ASN A 149 -18.22 1.56 5.38
C ASN A 149 -18.68 1.96 6.80
N LYS A 150 -18.87 3.28 7.01
CA LYS A 150 -19.28 3.82 8.31
C LYS A 150 -20.57 3.17 8.83
N LYS A 151 -21.58 2.98 7.97
CA LYS A 151 -22.85 2.36 8.36
C LYS A 151 -22.66 0.94 8.89
N GLN A 152 -21.85 0.13 8.23
CA GLN A 152 -21.52 -1.24 8.67
C GLN A 152 -20.77 -1.24 10.01
N ILE A 153 -19.88 -0.27 10.25
CA ILE A 153 -19.21 -0.14 11.54
C ILE A 153 -20.20 0.28 12.63
N ASP A 154 -21.08 1.25 12.35
CA ASP A 154 -22.11 1.70 13.31
C ASP A 154 -23.06 0.54 13.70
N GLU A 155 -23.48 -0.26 12.74
CA GLU A 155 -24.28 -1.47 12.98
C GLU A 155 -23.51 -2.52 13.81
N ASN A 156 -22.24 -2.70 13.53
CA ASN A 156 -21.39 -3.67 14.22
C ASN A 156 -21.15 -3.34 15.69
N ILE A 157 -21.25 -2.09 16.11
CA ILE A 157 -21.19 -1.70 17.53
C ILE A 157 -22.27 -2.45 18.34
N ILE A 158 -23.44 -2.67 17.72
CA ILE A 158 -24.58 -3.36 18.34
C ILE A 158 -24.50 -4.86 18.08
N LYS A 159 -24.35 -5.25 16.80
CA LYS A 159 -24.42 -6.66 16.35
C LYS A 159 -23.20 -7.50 16.73
N LYS A 160 -22.00 -6.87 16.82
CA LYS A 160 -20.72 -7.53 17.16
C LYS A 160 -20.36 -8.70 16.24
N GLU A 161 -20.64 -8.59 14.95
CA GLU A 161 -20.41 -9.63 13.94
C GLU A 161 -18.92 -9.80 13.60
N PHE A 162 -18.12 -8.74 13.78
CA PHE A 162 -16.68 -8.75 13.54
C PHE A 162 -15.93 -7.87 14.56
N ILE A 163 -14.66 -8.17 14.75
CA ILE A 163 -13.77 -7.41 15.65
C ILE A 163 -13.20 -6.20 14.90
N VAL A 164 -13.33 -5.03 15.49
CA VAL A 164 -12.66 -3.81 15.03
C VAL A 164 -11.32 -3.66 15.74
N VAL A 165 -10.23 -3.60 14.96
CA VAL A 165 -8.88 -3.41 15.48
C VAL A 165 -8.40 -2.01 15.14
N ASP A 166 -8.01 -1.23 16.14
CA ASP A 166 -7.41 0.09 15.98
C ASP A 166 -5.88 -0.03 16.00
N ALA A 167 -5.25 0.27 14.88
CA ALA A 167 -3.80 0.19 14.72
C ALA A 167 -3.05 1.48 15.13
N ARG A 168 -3.73 2.49 15.65
CA ARG A 168 -3.10 3.73 16.14
C ARG A 168 -2.35 3.49 17.45
N SER A 169 -1.57 4.51 17.90
CA SER A 169 -0.96 4.47 19.24
C SER A 169 -2.02 4.32 20.34
N ARG A 170 -1.63 3.67 21.41
CA ARG A 170 -2.52 3.48 22.59
C ARG A 170 -3.03 4.80 23.14
N GLY A 171 -2.19 5.85 23.20
CA GLY A 171 -2.59 7.15 23.71
C GLY A 171 -3.69 7.81 22.86
N ARG A 172 -3.64 7.67 21.53
CA ARG A 172 -4.70 8.14 20.62
C ARG A 172 -5.99 7.33 20.77
N PHE A 173 -5.86 6.01 20.90
CA PHE A 173 -6.98 5.11 21.15
C PHE A 173 -7.72 5.44 22.46
N GLU A 174 -6.98 5.73 23.52
CA GLU A 174 -7.53 6.08 24.84
C GLU A 174 -7.98 7.55 24.95
N GLY A 175 -7.78 8.35 23.90
CA GLY A 175 -8.13 9.78 23.93
C GLY A 175 -7.20 10.66 24.75
N LYS A 176 -6.01 10.13 25.12
CA LYS A 176 -5.00 10.84 25.93
C LYS A 176 -4.01 11.65 25.08
N GLU A 177 -3.92 11.33 23.79
CA GLU A 177 -3.08 12.04 22.83
C GLU A 177 -3.94 12.68 21.74
N PRO A 178 -3.59 13.87 21.23
CA PRO A 178 -4.33 14.52 20.16
C PRO A 178 -4.14 13.76 18.83
N GLU A 179 -5.12 13.89 17.95
CA GLU A 179 -4.98 13.44 16.58
C GLU A 179 -4.06 14.37 15.79
N PRO A 180 -3.26 13.85 14.83
CA PRO A 180 -2.41 14.67 13.95
C PRO A 180 -3.20 15.68 13.11
N ARG A 181 -4.46 15.38 12.80
CA ARG A 181 -5.38 16.27 12.08
C ARG A 181 -6.30 16.98 13.08
N LYS A 182 -6.39 18.29 12.96
CA LYS A 182 -7.13 19.15 13.92
C LYS A 182 -8.64 18.93 13.93
N ASP A 183 -9.19 18.41 12.85
CA ASP A 183 -10.63 18.16 12.65
C ASP A 183 -11.09 16.79 13.16
N LEU A 184 -10.16 15.95 13.62
CA LEU A 184 -10.48 14.64 14.16
C LEU A 184 -10.53 14.65 15.69
N LYS A 185 -11.45 13.88 16.25
CA LYS A 185 -11.54 13.62 17.69
C LYS A 185 -10.69 12.41 18.05
N SER A 186 -9.95 12.51 19.15
CA SER A 186 -9.27 11.35 19.75
C SER A 186 -10.27 10.44 20.47
N GLY A 187 -9.84 9.22 20.76
CA GLY A 187 -10.70 8.18 21.32
C GLY A 187 -10.88 7.03 20.33
N SER A 188 -11.75 6.09 20.62
CA SER A 188 -11.90 4.84 19.87
C SER A 188 -13.35 4.53 19.53
N ILE A 189 -13.53 3.67 18.53
CA ILE A 189 -14.83 3.07 18.21
C ILE A 189 -15.22 2.13 19.36
N PRO A 190 -16.46 2.18 19.86
CA PRO A 190 -16.93 1.26 20.90
C PRO A 190 -16.68 -0.21 20.52
N ASN A 191 -16.27 -1.01 21.50
CA ASN A 191 -15.92 -2.43 21.34
C ASN A 191 -14.72 -2.73 20.43
N SER A 192 -13.93 -1.73 20.01
CA SER A 192 -12.68 -1.97 19.29
C SER A 192 -11.54 -2.34 20.25
N ILE A 193 -10.55 -3.05 19.74
CA ILE A 193 -9.32 -3.40 20.47
C ILE A 193 -8.14 -2.61 19.93
N CYS A 194 -7.23 -2.21 20.80
CA CYS A 194 -6.03 -1.50 20.41
C CYS A 194 -4.88 -2.47 20.12
N LEU A 195 -4.39 -2.47 18.88
CA LEU A 195 -3.20 -3.20 18.45
C LEU A 195 -2.32 -2.28 17.60
N PRO A 196 -1.46 -1.47 18.22
CA PRO A 196 -0.59 -0.54 17.51
C PRO A 196 0.31 -1.27 16.52
N PHE A 197 0.51 -0.69 15.33
CA PHE A 197 1.40 -1.26 14.30
C PHE A 197 2.90 -1.02 14.57
N LYS A 198 3.23 -0.20 15.58
CA LYS A 198 4.58 0.07 16.10
C LYS A 198 4.61 -0.08 17.61
#